data_15bd0fae1ea661f14674f856da110e9c
#
_entry.id   15bd0fae1ea661f14674f856da110e9c
#
_cell.length_a   1.000
_cell.length_b   1.000
_cell.length_c   1.000
_cell.angle_alpha   90.00
_cell.angle_beta   90.00
_cell.angle_gamma   90.00
#
_symmetry.space_group_name_H-M   'P 1'
#
loop_
_entity.id
_entity.type
_entity.pdbx_description
1 polymer ?
#
loop_
_entity_poly.entity_id
_entity_poly.type
_entity_poly.pdbx_seq_one_letter_code
_entity_poly.pdbx_strand_id
1 'polypeptide(L)' 'PRWYEAIILVYYMDIPQVKVAEIMEIRKEVLHALLHRAKKWIRKKFGAEYEEMQDKDGRIP' A
#
# COMPACT_ATOMS: atom_id res chain seq x y z
N PRO A 1 -13.06 -0.94 -3.04
CA PRO A 1 -12.67 -0.02 -1.97
C PRO A 1 -11.48 0.82 -2.36
N ARG A 2 -11.38 1.98 -1.78
CA ARG A 2 -10.33 2.90 -2.16
C ARG A 2 -8.95 2.42 -1.78
N TRP A 3 -8.84 1.65 -0.70
CA TRP A 3 -7.53 1.15 -0.33
C TRP A 3 -6.99 0.17 -1.37
N TYR A 4 -7.88 -0.54 -2.04
CA TYR A 4 -7.46 -1.46 -3.08
C TYR A 4 -6.88 -0.69 -4.27
N GLU A 5 -7.55 0.38 -4.65
CA GLU A 5 -7.08 1.23 -5.72
C GLU A 5 -5.72 1.83 -5.36
N ALA A 6 -5.57 2.26 -4.12
CA ALA A 6 -4.32 2.85 -3.68
C ALA A 6 -3.17 1.85 -3.79
N ILE A 7 -3.42 0.62 -3.38
CA ILE A 7 -2.35 -0.37 -3.39
C ILE A 7 -1.94 -0.71 -4.82
N ILE A 8 -2.89 -0.74 -5.72
CA ILE A 8 -2.56 -1.02 -7.10
C ILE A 8 -1.71 0.09 -7.69
N LEU A 9 -2.08 1.34 -7.44
CA LEU A 9 -1.35 2.45 -7.98
C LEU A 9 0.06 2.54 -7.41
N VAL A 10 0.20 2.31 -6.12
CA VAL A 10 1.51 2.45 -5.49
C VAL A 10 2.42 1.27 -5.77
N TYR A 11 1.90 0.06 -5.63
CA TYR A 11 2.76 -1.11 -5.68
C TYR A 11 2.77 -1.81 -7.03
N TYR A 12 1.64 -1.90 -7.66
CA TYR A 12 1.59 -2.58 -8.94
C TYR A 12 2.08 -1.68 -10.06
N MET A 13 1.64 -0.45 -10.09
CA MET A 13 2.03 0.48 -11.14
C MET A 13 3.24 1.30 -10.79
N ASP A 14 3.71 1.15 -9.57
CA ASP A 14 4.96 1.78 -9.14
C ASP A 14 4.93 3.30 -9.26
N ILE A 15 3.80 3.89 -8.93
CA ILE A 15 3.66 5.34 -9.01
C ILE A 15 4.03 5.94 -7.65
N PRO A 16 4.80 7.02 -7.62
CA PRO A 16 5.15 7.65 -6.34
C PRO A 16 3.91 8.04 -5.55
N GLN A 17 4.01 7.93 -4.23
CA GLN A 17 2.84 8.17 -3.38
C GLN A 17 2.28 9.58 -3.55
N VAL A 18 3.16 10.55 -3.72
CA VAL A 18 2.70 11.92 -3.93
C VAL A 18 1.81 12.01 -5.16
N LYS A 19 2.22 11.33 -6.21
CA LYS A 19 1.45 11.33 -7.44
C LYS A 19 0.15 10.58 -7.27
N VAL A 20 0.18 9.48 -6.54
CA VAL A 20 -1.02 8.70 -6.31
C VAL A 20 -2.04 9.53 -5.54
N ALA A 21 -1.58 10.27 -4.54
CA ALA A 21 -2.48 11.13 -3.79
C ALA A 21 -3.16 12.14 -4.70
N GLU A 22 -2.40 12.68 -5.65
CA GLU A 22 -2.98 13.62 -6.61
C GLU A 22 -3.99 12.94 -7.51
N ILE A 23 -3.65 11.78 -8.00
CA ILE A 23 -4.53 11.04 -8.90
C ILE A 23 -5.85 10.71 -8.20
N MET A 24 -5.77 10.31 -6.95
CA MET A 24 -6.96 9.95 -6.20
C MET A 24 -7.65 11.15 -5.58
N GLU A 25 -7.03 12.32 -5.69
CA GLU A 25 -7.59 13.55 -5.15
C GLU A 25 -7.80 13.47 -3.64
N ILE A 26 -6.79 12.98 -2.95
CA ILE A 26 -6.82 12.87 -1.50
C ILE A 26 -5.52 13.41 -0.94
N ARG A 27 -5.50 13.64 0.35
CA ARG A 27 -4.30 14.09 1.02
C ARG A 27 -3.35 12.93 1.22
N LYS A 28 -2.08 13.27 1.37
CA LYS A 28 -1.07 12.26 1.60
C LYS A 28 -1.36 11.46 2.85
N GLU A 29 -1.85 12.12 3.90
CA GLU A 29 -2.19 11.43 5.13
C GLU A 29 -3.28 10.40 4.92
N VAL A 30 -4.27 10.77 4.09
CA VAL A 30 -5.35 9.84 3.79
C VAL A 30 -4.82 8.67 2.99
N LEU A 31 -3.92 8.92 2.05
CA LEU A 31 -3.32 7.84 1.29
C LEU A 31 -2.56 6.88 2.21
N HIS A 32 -1.80 7.43 3.15
CA HIS A 32 -1.07 6.58 4.09
C HIS A 32 -2.01 5.71 4.88
N ALA A 33 -3.14 6.26 5.30
CA ALA A 33 -4.13 5.49 6.05
C ALA A 33 -4.70 4.37 5.19
N LEU A 34 -4.97 4.67 3.93
CA LEU A 34 -5.49 3.66 3.03
C LEU A 34 -4.48 2.54 2.81
N LEU A 35 -3.22 2.90 2.64
CA LEU A 35 -2.18 1.89 2.44
C LEU A 35 -2.01 1.04 3.69
N HIS A 36 -2.09 1.67 4.86
CA HIS A 36 -1.98 0.93 6.10
C HIS A 36 -3.12 -0.08 6.23
N ARG A 37 -4.32 0.36 5.89
CA ARG A 37 -5.48 -0.53 5.93
C ARG A 37 -5.31 -1.69 4.94
N ALA A 38 -4.81 -1.38 3.75
CA ALA A 38 -4.59 -2.41 2.76
C ALA A 38 -3.58 -3.44 3.22
N LYS A 39 -2.52 -2.98 3.86
CA LYS A 39 -1.51 -3.90 4.36
C LYS A 39 -2.09 -4.82 5.42
N LYS A 40 -2.93 -4.29 6.29
CA LYS A 40 -3.58 -5.12 7.30
C LYS A 40 -4.45 -6.18 6.66
N TRP A 41 -5.19 -5.79 5.64
CA TRP A 41 -6.06 -6.72 4.95
C TRP A 41 -5.26 -7.83 4.28
N ILE A 42 -4.18 -7.46 3.61
CA ILE A 42 -3.34 -8.43 2.92
C ILE A 42 -2.71 -9.39 3.91
N ARG A 43 -2.26 -8.86 5.03
CA ARG A 43 -1.66 -9.71 6.04
C ARG A 43 -2.67 -10.73 6.57
N LYS A 44 -3.89 -10.29 6.74
CA LYS A 44 -4.93 -11.17 7.23
C LYS A 44 -5.26 -12.26 6.22
N LYS A 45 -5.25 -11.90 4.93
CA LYS A 45 -5.61 -12.86 3.89
C LYS A 45 -4.48 -13.79 3.51
N PHE A 46 -3.28 -13.28 3.42
CA PHE A 46 -2.17 -14.04 2.87
C PHE A 46 -1.12 -14.45 3.89
N GLY A 47 -1.15 -13.82 5.05
CA GLY A 47 -0.31 -14.29 6.15
C GLY A 47 1.18 -14.28 5.84
N ALA A 48 1.75 -15.47 5.86
CA ALA A 48 3.20 -15.58 5.73
C ALA A 48 3.74 -15.02 4.43
N GLU A 49 2.99 -15.13 3.37
CA GLU A 49 3.45 -14.62 2.10
C GLU A 49 3.64 -13.12 2.14
N TYR A 50 2.72 -12.44 2.82
CA TYR A 50 2.83 -11.00 2.93
C TYR A 50 4.05 -10.63 3.77
N GLU A 51 4.31 -11.37 4.82
CA GLU A 51 5.46 -11.09 5.67
C GLU A 51 6.76 -11.31 4.93
N GLU A 52 6.79 -12.30 4.07
CA GLU A 52 7.94 -12.52 3.23
C GLU A 52 8.19 -11.34 2.31
N MET A 53 7.13 -10.83 1.72
CA MET A 53 7.25 -9.69 0.85
C MET A 53 7.78 -8.48 1.60
N GLN A 54 7.32 -8.30 2.82
CA GLN A 54 7.78 -7.20 3.62
C GLN A 54 9.26 -7.30 3.95
N ASP A 55 9.71 -8.49 4.23
CA ASP A 55 11.12 -8.71 4.47
C ASP A 55 11.92 -8.34 3.25
N LYS A 56 11.45 -8.72 2.11
CA LYS A 56 12.12 -8.38 0.88
C LYS A 56 12.23 -6.91 0.68
N ASP A 57 11.23 -6.20 1.06
CA ASP A 57 11.25 -4.78 0.98
C ASP A 57 12.27 -4.21 1.90
N GLY A 58 12.83 -5.00 2.66
CA GLY A 58 13.83 -4.57 3.43
C GLY A 58 13.42 -3.88 4.52
N ARG A 59 12.69 -4.14 4.91
CA ARG A 59 12.47 -3.62 5.88
C ARG A 59 13.43 -3.73 6.54
N ILE A 60 14.12 -3.78 6.33
CA ILE A 60 15.06 -3.88 6.81
C ILE A 60 15.48 -3.41 7.54
N PRO A 61 15.59 -3.47 7.94
CA PRO A 61 15.91 -3.21 8.83
C PRO A 61 16.61 -2.81 9.02
#